data_1b7b4a642830585ccdfa392bdce0b52a
#
_entry.id   1b7b4a642830585ccdfa392bdce0b52a
#
_cell.length_a   1.000
_cell.length_b   1.000
_cell.length_c   1.000
_cell.angle_alpha   90.00
_cell.angle_beta   90.00
_cell.angle_gamma   90.00
#
_symmetry.space_group_name_H-M   'P 1'
#
loop_
_entity.id
_entity.type
_entity.pdbx_description
1 polymer ?
#
loop_
_entity_poly.entity_id
_entity_poly.type
_entity_poly.pdbx_seq_one_letter_code
_entity_poly.pdbx_strand_id
1 'polypeptide(L)'
;MTKLLASVRNLAEAHAAMAGGADIIDLKEPSQGALGAVEPELARRVVDFVAARVPVSATVGDLPWRADVLAPAVAMMAATGVDYVKIGLFPSSMTKSLHASDWVEEVRHVLAQARLQAAAQPAKLVAVLFADLAPDFGVVSAFAEAGFAGVMLDT
;
A
#
# COMPACT_ATOMS: atom_id res chain seq x y z
N MET A 1 -14.03 -13.39 -11.20
CA MET A 1 -13.62 -14.44 -10.23
C MET A 1 -13.00 -13.74 -9.02
N THR A 2 -13.42 -14.10 -7.83
CA THR A 2 -12.86 -13.55 -6.57
C THR A 2 -11.46 -14.09 -6.36
N LYS A 3 -10.54 -13.26 -5.85
CA LYS A 3 -9.15 -13.62 -5.54
C LYS A 3 -8.94 -13.63 -4.03
N LEU A 4 -8.04 -14.50 -3.57
CA LEU A 4 -7.61 -14.57 -2.18
C LEU A 4 -6.32 -13.78 -1.99
N LEU A 5 -6.36 -12.74 -1.15
CA LEU A 5 -5.20 -12.04 -0.63
C LEU A 5 -4.87 -12.60 0.75
N ALA A 6 -3.63 -13.02 0.97
CA ALA A 6 -3.15 -13.52 2.25
C ALA A 6 -2.09 -12.58 2.82
N SER A 7 -2.36 -11.98 3.98
CA SER A 7 -1.38 -11.17 4.71
C SER A 7 -0.40 -12.05 5.46
N VAL A 8 0.89 -11.74 5.34
CA VAL A 8 2.01 -12.50 5.91
C VAL A 8 3.06 -11.58 6.52
N ARG A 9 3.73 -12.03 7.58
CA ARG A 9 4.75 -11.27 8.31
C ARG A 9 6.18 -11.77 8.08
N ASN A 10 6.32 -12.96 7.48
CA ASN A 10 7.62 -13.60 7.31
C ASN A 10 7.60 -14.59 6.13
N LEU A 11 8.78 -15.10 5.80
CA LEU A 11 8.94 -16.02 4.68
C LEU A 11 8.22 -17.36 4.89
N ALA A 12 8.14 -17.86 6.13
CA ALA A 12 7.46 -19.13 6.42
C ALA A 12 5.94 -19.01 6.19
N GLU A 13 5.35 -17.87 6.60
CA GLU A 13 3.94 -17.59 6.32
C GLU A 13 3.70 -17.39 4.82
N ALA A 14 4.62 -16.75 4.09
CA ALA A 14 4.53 -16.63 2.63
C ALA A 14 4.55 -18.00 1.93
N HIS A 15 5.40 -18.93 2.41
CA HIS A 15 5.39 -20.32 1.94
C HIS A 15 4.04 -21.01 2.18
N ALA A 16 3.48 -20.88 3.39
CA ALA A 16 2.19 -21.49 3.73
C ALA A 16 1.04 -20.88 2.88
N ALA A 17 1.01 -19.56 2.71
CA ALA A 17 0.01 -18.87 1.90
C ALA A 17 0.08 -19.30 0.41
N MET A 18 1.28 -19.42 -0.15
CA MET A 18 1.47 -19.91 -1.52
C MET A 18 1.03 -21.36 -1.67
N ALA A 19 1.36 -22.22 -0.72
CA ALA A 19 0.91 -23.62 -0.72
C ALA A 19 -0.62 -23.75 -0.56
N GLY A 20 -1.24 -22.81 0.15
CA GLY A 20 -2.68 -22.70 0.32
C GLY A 20 -3.44 -22.11 -0.87
N GLY A 21 -2.73 -21.68 -1.93
CA GLY A 21 -3.34 -21.16 -3.16
C GLY A 21 -3.73 -19.68 -3.07
N ALA A 22 -3.02 -18.87 -2.29
CA ALA A 22 -3.22 -17.43 -2.30
C ALA A 22 -2.96 -16.82 -3.70
N ASP A 23 -3.83 -15.94 -4.14
CA ASP A 23 -3.69 -15.22 -5.42
C ASP A 23 -2.83 -13.97 -5.30
N ILE A 24 -2.69 -13.44 -4.08
CA ILE A 24 -1.87 -12.25 -3.77
C ILE A 24 -1.22 -12.48 -2.41
N ILE A 25 0.09 -12.27 -2.32
CA ILE A 25 0.82 -12.24 -1.04
C ILE A 25 0.91 -10.80 -0.57
N ASP A 26 0.47 -10.54 0.66
CA ASP A 26 0.42 -9.20 1.23
C ASP A 26 1.33 -9.08 2.45
N LEU A 27 2.35 -8.25 2.35
CA LEU A 27 3.32 -8.03 3.42
C LEU A 27 2.80 -6.98 4.40
N LYS A 28 2.58 -7.38 5.65
CA LYS A 28 2.04 -6.54 6.71
C LYS A 28 2.56 -7.00 8.07
N GLU A 29 2.94 -6.06 8.95
CA GLU A 29 3.37 -6.34 10.33
C GLU A 29 2.35 -5.75 11.33
N PRO A 30 1.34 -6.52 11.74
CA PRO A 30 0.24 -6.01 12.58
C PRO A 30 0.67 -5.50 13.96
N SER A 31 1.83 -5.92 14.45
CA SER A 31 2.37 -5.42 15.73
C SER A 31 2.83 -3.96 15.66
N GLN A 32 2.98 -3.42 14.44
CA GLN A 32 3.40 -2.04 14.19
C GLN A 32 2.26 -1.14 13.69
N GLY A 33 1.02 -1.56 13.85
CA GLY A 33 -0.16 -0.79 13.46
C GLY A 33 -1.05 -1.45 12.42
N ALA A 34 -2.14 -0.80 12.08
CA ALA A 34 -3.13 -1.32 11.14
C ALA A 34 -2.53 -1.61 9.76
N LEU A 35 -1.58 -0.80 9.31
CA LEU A 35 -0.80 -1.00 8.09
C LEU A 35 0.70 -1.08 8.37
N GLY A 36 1.08 -1.64 9.52
CA GLY A 36 2.48 -1.77 9.91
C GLY A 36 3.34 -2.36 8.78
N ALA A 37 4.46 -1.70 8.47
CA ALA A 37 5.35 -2.10 7.40
C ALA A 37 6.29 -3.21 7.86
N VAL A 38 6.59 -4.15 6.99
CA VAL A 38 7.71 -5.07 7.17
C VAL A 38 9.02 -4.40 6.78
N GLU A 39 10.14 -4.94 7.26
CA GLU A 39 11.46 -4.48 6.84
C GLU A 39 11.67 -4.69 5.33
N PRO A 40 12.27 -3.72 4.61
CA PRO A 40 12.48 -3.81 3.15
C PRO A 40 13.28 -5.06 2.73
N GLU A 41 14.21 -5.52 3.55
CA GLU A 41 14.98 -6.72 3.28
C GLU A 41 14.09 -7.99 3.32
N LEU A 42 13.15 -8.06 4.24
CA LEU A 42 12.16 -9.14 4.26
C LEU A 42 11.27 -9.07 3.01
N ALA A 43 10.84 -7.88 2.61
CA ALA A 43 10.04 -7.71 1.40
C ALA A 43 10.78 -8.23 0.15
N ARG A 44 12.06 -7.89 -0.03
CA ARG A 44 12.89 -8.44 -1.13
C ARG A 44 12.94 -9.96 -1.11
N ARG A 45 13.23 -10.55 0.04
CA ARG A 45 13.30 -12.01 0.18
C ARG A 45 11.98 -12.70 -0.17
N VAL A 46 10.85 -12.11 0.17
CA VAL A 46 9.53 -12.65 -0.18
C VAL A 46 9.26 -12.47 -1.68
N VAL A 47 9.59 -11.32 -2.26
CA VAL A 47 9.49 -11.09 -3.72
C VAL A 47 10.33 -12.13 -4.48
N ASP A 48 11.59 -12.34 -4.09
CA ASP A 48 12.47 -13.33 -4.70
C ASP A 48 11.91 -14.75 -4.57
N PHE A 49 11.37 -15.10 -3.41
CA PHE A 49 10.73 -16.40 -3.17
C PHE A 49 9.48 -16.58 -4.03
N VAL A 50 8.61 -15.56 -4.09
CA VAL A 50 7.38 -15.61 -4.90
C VAL A 50 7.71 -15.71 -6.39
N ALA A 51 8.80 -15.07 -6.84
CA ALA A 51 9.33 -15.18 -8.21
C ALA A 51 8.25 -14.95 -9.29
N ALA A 52 7.46 -13.89 -9.13
CA ALA A 52 6.37 -13.48 -10.03
C ALA A 52 5.26 -14.52 -10.27
N ARG A 53 5.17 -15.57 -9.45
CA ARG A 53 4.08 -16.57 -9.55
C ARG A 53 2.71 -15.99 -9.21
N VAL A 54 2.68 -15.07 -8.26
CA VAL A 54 1.52 -14.25 -7.89
C VAL A 54 2.01 -12.83 -7.57
N PRO A 55 1.13 -11.81 -7.61
CA PRO A 55 1.51 -10.47 -7.18
C PRO A 55 1.86 -10.41 -5.69
N VAL A 56 2.80 -9.53 -5.35
CA VAL A 56 3.15 -9.18 -3.97
C VAL A 56 2.72 -7.74 -3.69
N SER A 57 2.01 -7.52 -2.60
CA SER A 57 1.70 -6.20 -2.07
C SER A 57 2.39 -5.97 -0.73
N ALA A 58 2.63 -4.72 -0.37
CA ALA A 58 3.18 -4.35 0.93
C ALA A 58 2.59 -3.03 1.44
N THR A 59 2.48 -2.91 2.76
CA THR A 59 2.12 -1.68 3.46
C THR A 59 3.35 -0.82 3.74
N VAL A 60 3.16 0.49 3.92
CA VAL A 60 4.24 1.45 4.24
C VAL A 60 4.20 1.96 5.68
N GLY A 61 3.32 1.43 6.52
CA GLY A 61 3.13 1.88 7.90
C GLY A 61 1.93 2.82 8.06
N ASP A 62 1.60 3.08 9.32
CA ASP A 62 0.56 4.03 9.72
C ASP A 62 1.12 5.46 9.66
N LEU A 63 1.38 5.93 8.45
CA LEU A 63 2.03 7.20 8.21
C LEU A 63 1.01 8.33 8.01
N PRO A 64 1.36 9.58 8.44
CA PRO A 64 0.53 10.73 8.13
C PRO A 64 0.50 10.99 6.62
N TRP A 65 -0.64 11.48 6.14
CA TRP A 65 -0.81 11.81 4.72
C TRP A 65 -0.08 13.12 4.37
N ARG A 66 1.22 12.99 4.22
CA ARG A 66 2.15 14.08 3.88
C ARG A 66 3.15 13.57 2.87
N ALA A 67 3.39 14.34 1.81
CA ALA A 67 4.26 13.93 0.71
C ALA A 67 5.71 13.70 1.15
N ASP A 68 6.24 14.53 2.06
CA ASP A 68 7.59 14.42 2.60
C ASP A 68 7.83 13.16 3.44
N VAL A 69 6.76 12.55 3.95
CA VAL A 69 6.79 11.29 4.73
C VAL A 69 6.45 10.10 3.86
N LEU A 70 5.36 10.17 3.09
CA LEU A 70 4.85 9.05 2.29
C LEU A 70 5.73 8.75 1.07
N ALA A 71 6.24 9.78 0.37
CA ALA A 71 6.98 9.52 -0.85
C ALA A 71 8.27 8.71 -0.65
N PRO A 72 9.12 9.00 0.37
CA PRO A 72 10.28 8.16 0.67
C PRO A 72 9.90 6.72 1.08
N ALA A 73 8.85 6.55 1.88
CA ALA A 73 8.40 5.23 2.32
C ALA A 73 7.88 4.39 1.14
N VAL A 74 7.08 4.99 0.27
CA VAL A 74 6.60 4.35 -0.97
C VAL A 74 7.76 3.98 -1.88
N ALA A 75 8.70 4.90 -2.12
CA ALA A 75 9.86 4.65 -2.97
C ALA A 75 10.74 3.52 -2.42
N MET A 76 10.98 3.50 -1.11
CA MET A 76 11.75 2.45 -0.44
C MET A 76 11.08 1.07 -0.58
N MET A 77 9.77 1.00 -0.37
CA MET A 77 9.03 -0.25 -0.51
C MET A 77 8.94 -0.69 -1.99
N ALA A 78 8.67 0.23 -2.91
CA ALA A 78 8.66 -0.07 -4.35
C ALA A 78 10.01 -0.62 -4.85
N ALA A 79 11.13 -0.10 -4.32
CA ALA A 79 12.47 -0.57 -4.65
C ALA A 79 12.77 -2.02 -4.20
N THR A 80 11.89 -2.63 -3.42
CA THR A 80 11.98 -4.07 -3.06
C THR A 80 11.47 -5.00 -4.16
N GLY A 81 10.78 -4.46 -5.17
CA GLY A 81 10.21 -5.23 -6.28
C GLY A 81 8.77 -5.69 -6.05
N VAL A 82 8.08 -5.19 -5.02
CA VAL A 82 6.65 -5.47 -4.84
C VAL A 82 5.82 -4.89 -5.98
N ASP A 83 4.73 -5.56 -6.36
CA ASP A 83 3.82 -5.12 -7.43
C ASP A 83 2.90 -3.98 -6.98
N TYR A 84 2.53 -3.98 -5.70
CA TYR A 84 1.62 -2.99 -5.12
C TYR A 84 2.17 -2.45 -3.81
N VAL A 85 2.05 -1.14 -3.62
CA VAL A 85 2.29 -0.46 -2.35
C VAL A 85 0.98 0.09 -1.82
N LYS A 86 0.64 -0.25 -0.57
CA LYS A 86 -0.60 0.16 0.09
C LYS A 86 -0.35 1.33 1.03
N ILE A 87 -1.19 2.36 0.91
CA ILE A 87 -1.14 3.60 1.70
C ILE A 87 -2.48 3.77 2.40
N GLY A 88 -2.46 3.90 3.73
CA GLY A 88 -3.65 4.10 4.54
C GLY A 88 -4.14 5.54 4.59
N LEU A 89 -5.45 5.73 4.52
CA LEU A 89 -6.12 6.98 4.85
C LEU A 89 -6.57 6.95 6.31
N PHE A 90 -5.78 7.57 7.16
CA PHE A 90 -6.11 7.72 8.58
C PHE A 90 -6.78 9.08 8.81
N PRO A 91 -8.02 9.15 9.36
CA PRO A 91 -8.73 10.41 9.61
C PRO A 91 -7.95 11.37 10.52
N SER A 92 -7.15 10.86 11.45
CA SER A 92 -6.32 11.67 12.34
C SER A 92 -5.13 12.35 11.64
N SER A 93 -4.74 11.86 10.47
CA SER A 93 -3.72 12.48 9.62
C SER A 93 -4.29 13.54 8.69
N MET A 94 -5.61 13.61 8.62
CA MET A 94 -6.36 14.53 7.80
C MET A 94 -6.58 15.82 8.62
N THR A 95 -5.71 16.78 8.48
CA THR A 95 -5.95 18.12 9.02
C THR A 95 -7.31 18.64 8.53
N LYS A 96 -8.10 19.14 9.47
CA LYS A 96 -9.44 19.68 9.36
C LYS A 96 -9.83 20.16 7.95
N SER A 97 -10.93 19.55 7.42
CA SER A 97 -11.72 20.12 6.33
C SER A 97 -10.98 20.33 5.01
N LEU A 98 -10.40 19.27 4.45
CA LEU A 98 -10.05 19.30 3.04
C LEU A 98 -11.29 18.92 2.22
N HIS A 99 -11.69 19.75 1.27
CA HIS A 99 -12.65 19.37 0.24
C HIS A 99 -12.06 18.24 -0.63
N ALA A 100 -12.90 17.45 -1.27
CA ALA A 100 -12.42 16.35 -2.14
C ALA A 100 -11.37 16.80 -3.19
N SER A 101 -11.45 18.06 -3.66
CA SER A 101 -10.49 18.68 -4.56
C SER A 101 -9.07 18.81 -3.98
N ASP A 102 -8.96 19.12 -2.68
CA ASP A 102 -7.68 19.34 -2.02
C ASP A 102 -6.93 18.02 -1.86
N TRP A 103 -7.70 16.93 -1.70
CA TRP A 103 -7.18 15.56 -1.68
C TRP A 103 -6.55 15.14 -3.00
N VAL A 104 -7.19 15.46 -4.11
CA VAL A 104 -6.68 15.12 -5.45
C VAL A 104 -5.30 15.71 -5.67
N GLU A 105 -5.11 16.96 -5.25
CA GLU A 105 -3.82 17.65 -5.44
C GLU A 105 -2.73 17.07 -4.52
N GLU A 106 -3.03 16.83 -3.24
CA GLU A 106 -2.08 16.21 -2.32
C GLU A 106 -1.72 14.79 -2.75
N VAL A 107 -2.70 14.00 -3.19
CA VAL A 107 -2.48 12.67 -3.74
C VAL A 107 -1.60 12.72 -4.97
N ARG A 108 -1.85 13.65 -5.90
CA ARG A 108 -1.00 13.84 -7.09
C ARG A 108 0.43 14.23 -6.70
N HIS A 109 0.57 15.08 -5.68
CA HIS A 109 1.89 15.49 -5.20
C HIS A 109 2.67 14.33 -4.59
N VAL A 110 2.04 13.52 -3.71
CA VAL A 110 2.64 12.29 -3.16
C VAL A 110 3.06 11.34 -4.28
N LEU A 111 2.19 11.12 -5.27
CA LEU A 111 2.49 10.26 -6.42
C LEU A 111 3.65 10.77 -7.26
N ALA A 112 3.66 12.07 -7.56
CA ALA A 112 4.73 12.67 -8.35
C ALA A 112 6.08 12.52 -7.66
N GLN A 113 6.15 12.78 -6.36
CA GLN A 113 7.36 12.64 -5.56
C GLN A 113 7.81 11.17 -5.46
N ALA A 114 6.90 10.24 -5.22
CA ALA A 114 7.20 8.81 -5.15
C ALA A 114 7.74 8.28 -6.50
N ARG A 115 7.15 8.70 -7.62
CA ARG A 115 7.60 8.32 -8.97
C ARG A 115 8.98 8.88 -9.30
N LEU A 116 9.30 10.09 -8.86
CA LEU A 116 10.64 10.69 -9.05
C LEU A 116 11.72 9.92 -8.26
N GLN A 117 11.36 9.33 -7.13
CA GLN A 117 12.29 8.59 -6.28
C GLN A 117 12.38 7.10 -6.64
N ALA A 118 11.35 6.54 -7.29
CA ALA A 118 11.31 5.13 -7.71
C ALA A 118 11.97 4.95 -9.08
N ALA A 119 13.26 4.62 -9.07
CA ALA A 119 14.13 4.75 -10.26
C ALA A 119 13.94 3.73 -11.40
N ALA A 120 13.19 2.61 -11.27
CA ALA A 120 13.20 1.61 -12.34
C ALA A 120 11.90 0.84 -12.62
N GLN A 121 11.05 0.60 -11.64
CA GLN A 121 9.71 0.01 -11.86
C GLN A 121 8.73 0.60 -10.84
N PRO A 122 7.78 1.41 -11.28
CA PRO A 122 6.81 1.97 -10.35
C PRO A 122 5.85 0.87 -9.90
N ALA A 123 5.93 0.48 -8.62
CA ALA A 123 4.87 -0.29 -8.00
C ALA A 123 3.54 0.44 -8.15
N LYS A 124 2.46 -0.30 -8.34
CA LYS A 124 1.12 0.27 -8.40
C LYS A 124 0.68 0.67 -6.99
N LEU A 125 0.01 1.81 -6.84
CA LEU A 125 -0.47 2.26 -5.55
C LEU A 125 -1.91 1.82 -5.29
N VAL A 126 -2.18 1.43 -4.05
CA VAL A 126 -3.52 1.09 -3.56
C VAL A 126 -3.80 1.94 -2.32
N ALA A 127 -4.92 2.67 -2.34
CA ALA A 127 -5.39 3.40 -1.17
C ALA A 127 -6.17 2.45 -0.24
N VAL A 128 -5.90 2.52 1.06
CA VAL A 128 -6.63 1.73 2.06
C VAL A 128 -7.52 2.65 2.88
N LEU A 129 -8.81 2.38 2.84
CA LEU A 129 -9.84 2.99 3.67
C LEU A 129 -10.16 2.05 4.83
N PHE A 130 -10.50 2.59 5.99
CA PHE A 130 -10.84 1.81 7.17
C PHE A 130 -12.34 1.84 7.40
N ALA A 131 -13.00 0.68 7.36
CA ALA A 131 -14.45 0.55 7.47
C ALA A 131 -15.00 1.04 8.81
N ASP A 132 -14.24 0.81 9.89
CA ASP A 132 -14.56 1.22 11.26
C ASP A 132 -14.38 2.74 11.51
N LEU A 133 -13.74 3.45 10.60
CA LEU A 133 -13.53 4.91 10.68
C LEU A 133 -14.51 5.71 9.82
N ALA A 134 -15.63 5.09 9.39
CA ALA A 134 -16.68 5.71 8.57
C ALA A 134 -16.11 6.48 7.35
N PRO A 135 -15.40 5.79 6.44
CA PRO A 135 -14.72 6.44 5.33
C PRO A 135 -15.67 7.13 4.36
N ASP A 136 -15.27 8.29 3.86
CA ASP A 136 -15.96 8.96 2.76
C ASP A 136 -15.59 8.27 1.43
N PHE A 137 -16.51 7.51 0.86
CA PHE A 137 -16.30 6.85 -0.45
C PHE A 137 -16.27 7.82 -1.64
N GLY A 138 -16.65 9.09 -1.44
CA GLY A 138 -16.51 10.14 -2.45
C GLY A 138 -15.06 10.36 -2.89
N VAL A 139 -14.08 9.97 -2.06
CA VAL A 139 -12.64 10.06 -2.39
C VAL A 139 -12.17 9.02 -3.42
N VAL A 140 -12.95 7.98 -3.69
CA VAL A 140 -12.54 6.88 -4.59
C VAL A 140 -12.28 7.38 -6.01
N SER A 141 -13.13 8.28 -6.53
CA SER A 141 -12.94 8.88 -7.84
C SER A 141 -11.64 9.70 -7.90
N ALA A 142 -11.32 10.43 -6.82
CA ALA A 142 -10.09 11.22 -6.72
C ALA A 142 -8.83 10.32 -6.80
N PHE A 143 -8.83 9.17 -6.13
CA PHE A 143 -7.73 8.20 -6.25
C PHE A 143 -7.60 7.63 -7.65
N ALA A 144 -8.72 7.30 -8.31
CA ALA A 144 -8.71 6.80 -9.68
C ALA A 144 -8.11 7.85 -10.64
N GLU A 145 -8.56 9.11 -10.54
CA GLU A 145 -8.03 10.24 -11.33
C GLU A 145 -6.53 10.50 -11.07
N ALA A 146 -6.10 10.31 -9.82
CA ALA A 146 -4.69 10.45 -9.45
C ALA A 146 -3.82 9.26 -9.92
N GLY A 147 -4.40 8.19 -10.44
CA GLY A 147 -3.69 7.04 -11.01
C GLY A 147 -3.38 5.94 -10.00
N PHE A 148 -4.14 5.83 -8.91
CA PHE A 148 -4.11 4.63 -8.08
C PHE A 148 -4.68 3.43 -8.85
N ALA A 149 -4.11 2.26 -8.61
CA ALA A 149 -4.54 1.02 -9.24
C ALA A 149 -5.81 0.44 -8.60
N GLY A 150 -6.10 0.85 -7.38
CA GLY A 150 -7.27 0.38 -6.64
C GLY A 150 -7.46 1.04 -5.29
N VAL A 151 -8.60 0.73 -4.69
CA VAL A 151 -8.93 1.08 -3.31
C VAL A 151 -9.26 -0.21 -2.58
N MET A 152 -8.79 -0.33 -1.36
CA MET A 152 -9.06 -1.45 -0.45
C MET A 152 -9.83 -0.94 0.76
N LEU A 153 -10.78 -1.73 1.23
CA LEU A 153 -11.44 -1.51 2.51
C LEU A 153 -10.87 -2.49 3.52
N ASP A 154 -10.32 -1.99 4.60
CA ASP A 154 -9.75 -2.77 5.72
C ASP A 154 -10.46 -2.42 7.03
N THR A 155 -10.15 -3.11 8.13
CA THR A 155 -10.71 -2.89 9.47
C THR A 155 -9.61 -2.78 10.52
#